data_98677b6cfb6fb46dc3ba6b3d8e1d2dac
#
_entry.id   98677b6cfb6fb46dc3ba6b3d8e1d2dac
#
_cell.length_a   1.000
_cell.length_b   1.000
_cell.length_c   1.000
_cell.angle_alpha   90.00
_cell.angle_beta   90.00
_cell.angle_gamma   90.00
#
_symmetry.space_group_name_H-M   'P 1'
#
loop_
_entity.id
_entity.type
_entity.pdbx_description
1 polymer ?
#
loop_
_entity_poly.entity_id
_entity_poly.type
_entity_poly.pdbx_seq_one_letter_code
_entity_poly.pdbx_strand_id
1 'polypeptide(L)'
;MTIRFEEKVSIENAQFVCQWSNSLGKSFQEQWMGPRIPFLLTLQALEGVFSIFDEQEFVGFIQKIRLEDSNLHIGRFFINPQKQEQGLGSQALRKFVSLAFENEDIDSISLNVFEANQRAQNLYQKEGFEIVQMVEAPVRKYSILKLXI
;
A
#
# COMPACT_ATOMS: atom_id res chain seq x y z
N MET A 1 -19.83 -4.07 1.98
CA MET A 1 -18.48 -3.48 1.86
C MET A 1 -18.28 -2.99 0.43
N THR A 2 -18.20 -1.70 0.26
CA THR A 2 -18.08 -1.10 -1.07
C THR A 2 -16.84 -0.20 -1.10
N ILE A 3 -15.82 -0.67 -1.77
CA ILE A 3 -14.54 0.02 -1.84
C ILE A 3 -14.56 1.05 -2.96
N ARG A 4 -14.06 2.25 -2.67
CA ARG A 4 -13.83 3.26 -3.69
C ARG A 4 -12.55 4.02 -3.38
N PHE A 5 -12.01 4.67 -4.39
CA PHE A 5 -10.75 5.40 -4.28
C PHE A 5 -10.95 6.84 -4.67
N GLU A 6 -10.22 7.73 -4.00
CA GLU A 6 -10.15 9.14 -4.36
C GLU A 6 -8.71 9.57 -4.41
N GLU A 7 -8.38 10.42 -5.35
CA GLU A 7 -7.02 10.94 -5.42
C GLU A 7 -6.71 11.78 -4.19
N LYS A 8 -5.50 11.61 -3.68
CA LYS A 8 -4.96 12.35 -2.55
C LYS A 8 -5.62 11.95 -1.24
N VAL A 9 -5.06 12.43 -0.16
CA VAL A 9 -5.56 12.20 1.18
C VAL A 9 -5.73 13.57 1.83
N SER A 10 -6.91 13.84 2.35
CA SER A 10 -7.17 15.11 3.01
C SER A 10 -6.32 15.25 4.27
N ILE A 11 -6.17 16.48 4.75
CA ILE A 11 -5.41 16.68 5.97
C ILE A 11 -6.07 15.98 7.15
N GLU A 12 -7.39 15.97 7.19
CA GLU A 12 -8.11 15.29 8.26
C GLU A 12 -7.85 13.80 8.23
N ASN A 13 -7.88 13.20 7.05
CA ASN A 13 -7.66 11.76 6.93
C ASN A 13 -6.19 11.40 7.16
N ALA A 14 -5.27 12.29 6.78
CA ALA A 14 -3.86 12.07 7.10
C ALA A 14 -3.63 12.02 8.59
N GLN A 15 -4.38 12.83 9.35
CA GLN A 15 -4.28 12.77 10.80
C GLN A 15 -4.74 11.43 11.35
N PHE A 16 -5.77 10.84 10.76
CA PHE A 16 -6.16 9.49 11.15
C PHE A 16 -5.04 8.49 10.90
N VAL A 17 -4.39 8.59 9.74
CA VAL A 17 -3.30 7.67 9.45
C VAL A 17 -2.19 7.81 10.50
N CYS A 18 -1.87 9.03 10.88
CA CYS A 18 -0.86 9.23 11.92
C CYS A 18 -1.28 8.58 13.24
N GLN A 19 -2.54 8.73 13.61
CA GLN A 19 -3.03 8.11 14.85
C GLN A 19 -2.95 6.59 14.77
N TRP A 20 -3.36 6.01 13.65
CA TRP A 20 -3.32 4.57 13.49
C TRP A 20 -1.89 4.05 13.58
N SER A 21 -1.01 4.73 12.90
CA SER A 21 0.39 4.35 12.84
C SER A 21 1.03 4.42 14.22
N ASN A 22 0.76 5.50 14.94
CA ASN A 22 1.33 5.66 16.29
C ASN A 22 0.83 4.59 17.24
N SER A 23 -0.41 4.16 17.08
CA SER A 23 -0.97 3.15 17.97
C SER A 23 -0.30 1.79 17.78
N LEU A 24 0.35 1.56 16.64
CA LEU A 24 1.01 0.29 16.35
C LEU A 24 2.47 0.26 16.77
N GLY A 25 3.02 1.40 17.14
CA GLY A 25 4.36 1.46 17.65
C GLY A 25 5.42 1.71 16.59
N LYS A 26 6.60 2.04 17.11
CA LYS A 26 7.71 2.46 16.25
C LYS A 26 8.19 1.33 15.35
N SER A 27 8.24 0.12 15.87
CA SER A 27 8.71 -1.02 15.09
C SER A 27 7.83 -1.24 13.86
N PHE A 28 6.54 -1.14 14.03
CA PHE A 28 5.63 -1.28 12.89
C PHE A 28 5.85 -0.18 11.87
N GLN A 29 5.99 1.04 12.34
CA GLN A 29 6.21 2.16 11.43
C GLN A 29 7.46 1.95 10.60
N GLU A 30 8.53 1.50 11.23
CA GLU A 30 9.79 1.28 10.52
C GLU A 30 9.68 0.15 9.51
N GLN A 31 8.98 -0.91 9.86
CA GLN A 31 8.82 -2.03 8.95
C GLN A 31 7.96 -1.70 7.76
N TRP A 32 7.03 -0.79 7.94
CA TRP A 32 6.04 -0.52 6.93
C TRP A 32 6.37 0.68 6.06
N MET A 33 6.77 1.78 6.66
CA MET A 33 7.03 3.02 5.91
C MET A 33 8.51 3.36 5.81
N GLY A 34 9.30 2.82 6.70
CA GLY A 34 10.69 3.24 6.84
C GLY A 34 10.80 4.41 7.81
N PRO A 35 12.01 4.70 8.24
CA PRO A 35 12.20 5.67 9.31
C PRO A 35 12.10 7.13 8.89
N ARG A 36 11.92 7.41 7.62
CA ARG A 36 12.07 8.77 7.13
C ARG A 36 10.79 9.56 6.95
N ILE A 37 9.66 8.99 7.21
CA ILE A 37 8.42 9.66 6.82
C ILE A 37 7.79 10.38 8.00
N PRO A 38 7.83 11.71 8.00
CA PRO A 38 7.00 12.50 8.90
C PRO A 38 5.61 12.52 8.31
N PHE A 39 4.73 11.73 8.88
CA PHE A 39 3.50 11.35 8.24
C PHE A 39 2.67 12.48 7.69
N LEU A 40 2.38 13.48 8.52
CA LEU A 40 1.29 14.38 8.14
C LEU A 40 1.60 15.15 6.86
N LEU A 41 2.67 15.88 6.88
CA LEU A 41 3.01 16.71 5.72
C LEU A 41 3.44 15.88 4.53
N THR A 42 4.17 14.80 4.79
CA THR A 42 4.67 13.99 3.71
C THR A 42 3.54 13.28 2.97
N LEU A 43 2.56 12.78 3.71
CA LEU A 43 1.46 12.08 3.07
C LEU A 43 0.70 12.99 2.11
N GLN A 44 0.52 14.25 2.50
CA GLN A 44 -0.16 15.20 1.62
C GLN A 44 0.69 15.57 0.41
N ALA A 45 2.01 15.57 0.57
CA ALA A 45 2.91 15.97 -0.51
C ALA A 45 3.21 14.84 -1.48
N LEU A 46 2.95 13.59 -1.10
CA LEU A 46 3.26 12.46 -1.97
C LEU A 46 2.38 12.46 -3.20
N GLU A 47 3.02 12.25 -4.34
CA GLU A 47 2.28 12.09 -5.58
C GLU A 47 1.79 10.66 -5.72
N GLY A 48 0.69 10.50 -6.43
CA GLY A 48 0.17 9.17 -6.73
C GLY A 48 -0.54 8.50 -5.59
N VAL A 49 -0.86 9.22 -4.52
CA VAL A 49 -1.54 8.64 -3.38
C VAL A 49 -3.05 8.68 -3.60
N PHE A 50 -3.70 7.57 -3.26
CA PHE A 50 -5.15 7.47 -3.34
C PHE A 50 -5.70 7.09 -1.98
N SER A 51 -6.74 7.81 -1.56
CA SER A 51 -7.50 7.43 -0.38
C SER A 51 -8.35 6.22 -0.70
N ILE A 52 -8.51 5.35 0.28
CA ILE A 52 -9.39 4.18 0.18
C ILE A 52 -10.56 4.39 1.12
N PHE A 53 -11.76 4.25 0.59
CA PHE A 53 -12.99 4.37 1.36
C PHE A 53 -13.78 3.07 1.30
N ASP A 54 -14.40 2.73 2.41
CA ASP A 54 -15.45 1.72 2.45
C ASP A 54 -16.75 2.50 2.61
N GLU A 55 -17.47 2.65 1.52
CA GLU A 55 -18.62 3.54 1.44
C GLU A 55 -18.17 4.97 1.79
N GLN A 56 -18.64 5.54 2.89
CA GLN A 56 -18.26 6.89 3.27
C GLN A 56 -17.08 6.96 4.23
N GLU A 57 -16.63 5.82 4.71
CA GLU A 57 -15.61 5.80 5.75
C GLU A 57 -14.23 5.70 5.15
N PHE A 58 -13.34 6.62 5.52
CA PHE A 58 -11.94 6.54 5.12
C PHE A 58 -11.27 5.40 5.88
N VAL A 59 -10.67 4.46 5.14
CA VAL A 59 -10.09 3.28 5.78
C VAL A 59 -8.62 3.06 5.45
N GLY A 60 -8.01 3.87 4.57
CA GLY A 60 -6.60 3.65 4.27
C GLY A 60 -6.16 4.39 3.04
N PHE A 61 -4.96 4.05 2.57
CA PHE A 61 -4.45 4.66 1.34
C PHE A 61 -3.50 3.70 0.63
N ILE A 62 -3.22 4.03 -0.63
CA ILE A 62 -2.30 3.27 -1.45
C ILE A 62 -1.65 4.25 -2.42
N GLN A 63 -0.42 3.99 -2.83
CA GLN A 63 0.33 4.90 -3.69
C GLN A 63 0.75 4.22 -4.98
N LYS A 64 0.52 4.92 -6.10
CA LYS A 64 1.17 4.57 -7.37
C LYS A 64 2.51 5.30 -7.38
N ILE A 65 3.60 4.54 -7.35
CA ILE A 65 4.92 5.14 -7.18
C ILE A 65 5.52 5.51 -8.52
N ARG A 66 5.48 4.61 -9.48
CA ARG A 66 5.98 4.93 -10.83
C ARG A 66 5.40 3.98 -11.85
N LEU A 67 5.32 4.49 -13.05
CA LEU A 67 4.86 3.73 -14.21
C LEU A 67 5.99 3.72 -15.23
N GLU A 68 6.52 2.54 -15.53
CA GLU A 68 7.73 2.42 -16.30
C GLU A 68 7.78 1.06 -16.98
N ASP A 69 8.07 1.04 -18.28
CA ASP A 69 8.20 -0.21 -19.02
C ASP A 69 6.97 -1.10 -18.89
N SER A 70 5.80 -0.49 -18.99
CA SER A 70 4.52 -1.19 -18.89
C SER A 70 4.30 -1.86 -17.54
N ASN A 71 5.01 -1.42 -16.53
CA ASN A 71 4.86 -1.91 -15.17
C ASN A 71 4.50 -0.76 -14.24
N LEU A 72 3.48 -0.97 -13.42
CA LEU A 72 3.12 -0.01 -12.39
C LEU A 72 3.67 -0.49 -11.06
N HIS A 73 4.53 0.32 -10.45
CA HIS A 73 5.06 0.01 -9.13
C HIS A 73 4.23 0.73 -8.09
N ILE A 74 3.68 -0.03 -7.15
CA ILE A 74 2.82 0.53 -6.11
C ILE A 74 3.48 0.35 -4.76
N GLY A 75 3.00 1.09 -3.77
CA GLY A 75 3.55 0.97 -2.43
C GLY A 75 2.71 1.69 -1.41
N ARG A 76 3.21 1.72 -0.21
CA ARG A 76 2.59 2.40 0.92
C ARG A 76 1.10 2.12 1.02
N PHE A 77 0.78 0.83 0.99
CA PHE A 77 -0.60 0.37 1.10
C PHE A 77 -0.90 0.11 2.56
N PHE A 78 -1.84 0.84 3.12
CA PHE A 78 -2.11 0.80 4.54
C PHE A 78 -3.60 0.88 4.80
N ILE A 79 -4.09 -0.05 5.60
CA ILE A 79 -5.49 -0.10 6.01
C ILE A 79 -5.55 0.13 7.51
N ASN A 80 -6.54 0.88 7.96
CA ASN A 80 -6.80 1.09 9.37
C ASN A 80 -6.63 -0.21 10.13
N PRO A 81 -5.73 -0.27 11.13
CA PRO A 81 -5.45 -1.53 11.82
C PRO A 81 -6.68 -2.15 12.46
N GLN A 82 -7.64 -1.35 12.87
CA GLN A 82 -8.85 -1.90 13.47
C GLN A 82 -9.74 -2.61 12.46
N LYS A 83 -9.45 -2.42 11.17
CA LYS A 83 -10.25 -3.03 10.10
C LYS A 83 -9.51 -4.11 9.33
N GLN A 84 -8.27 -4.41 9.70
CA GLN A 84 -7.46 -5.30 8.89
C GLN A 84 -7.93 -6.75 8.89
N GLU A 85 -8.61 -7.17 9.95
CA GLU A 85 -9.06 -8.55 10.05
C GLU A 85 -10.36 -8.83 9.32
N GLN A 86 -10.89 -7.87 8.61
CA GLN A 86 -12.21 -7.98 7.99
C GLN A 86 -12.15 -8.24 6.50
N GLY A 87 -10.98 -8.55 5.96
CA GLY A 87 -10.85 -8.79 4.53
C GLY A 87 -10.82 -7.53 3.69
N LEU A 88 -10.78 -6.38 4.33
CA LEU A 88 -10.84 -5.11 3.64
C LEU A 88 -9.58 -4.87 2.81
N GLY A 89 -8.42 -5.24 3.34
CA GLY A 89 -7.18 -5.09 2.60
C GLY A 89 -7.15 -5.88 1.31
N SER A 90 -7.59 -7.14 1.37
CA SER A 90 -7.66 -7.95 0.16
C SER A 90 -8.61 -7.36 -0.86
N GLN A 91 -9.77 -6.91 -0.42
CA GLN A 91 -10.75 -6.35 -1.35
C GLN A 91 -10.25 -5.05 -1.97
N ALA A 92 -9.62 -4.20 -1.16
CA ALA A 92 -9.10 -2.95 -1.67
C ALA A 92 -7.99 -3.19 -2.68
N LEU A 93 -7.07 -4.09 -2.35
CA LEU A 93 -5.98 -4.39 -3.26
C LEU A 93 -6.49 -4.97 -4.57
N ARG A 94 -7.41 -5.91 -4.48
CA ARG A 94 -7.98 -6.55 -5.66
C ARG A 94 -8.65 -5.53 -6.58
N LYS A 95 -9.42 -4.63 -6.00
CA LYS A 95 -10.10 -3.63 -6.81
C LYS A 95 -9.11 -2.65 -7.42
N PHE A 96 -8.10 -2.24 -6.64
CA PHE A 96 -7.09 -1.33 -7.16
C PHE A 96 -6.34 -1.93 -8.34
N VAL A 97 -5.95 -3.20 -8.21
CA VAL A 97 -5.26 -3.90 -9.28
C VAL A 97 -6.14 -4.01 -10.51
N SER A 98 -7.39 -4.37 -10.32
CA SER A 98 -8.32 -4.50 -11.44
C SER A 98 -8.48 -3.18 -12.18
N LEU A 99 -8.66 -2.10 -11.44
CA LEU A 99 -8.80 -0.78 -12.06
C LEU A 99 -7.51 -0.36 -12.75
N ALA A 100 -6.37 -0.68 -12.18
CA ALA A 100 -5.09 -0.32 -12.80
C ALA A 100 -4.93 -1.03 -14.14
N PHE A 101 -5.23 -2.33 -14.19
CA PHE A 101 -5.11 -3.04 -15.46
C PHE A 101 -6.13 -2.53 -16.49
N GLU A 102 -7.29 -2.07 -16.04
CA GLU A 102 -8.27 -1.52 -16.97
C GLU A 102 -7.86 -0.16 -17.53
N ASN A 103 -7.28 0.68 -16.68
CA ASN A 103 -7.13 2.10 -17.01
C ASN A 103 -5.72 2.51 -17.38
N GLU A 104 -4.71 1.69 -17.07
CA GLU A 104 -3.33 1.98 -17.43
C GLU A 104 -2.89 1.04 -18.53
N ASP A 105 -1.96 1.52 -19.34
CA ASP A 105 -1.40 0.68 -20.40
C ASP A 105 -0.23 -0.13 -19.83
N ILE A 106 -0.56 -1.11 -19.01
CA ILE A 106 0.43 -1.91 -18.30
C ILE A 106 0.15 -3.39 -18.48
N ASP A 107 1.18 -4.19 -18.29
CA ASP A 107 1.02 -5.64 -18.29
C ASP A 107 1.45 -6.27 -16.96
N SER A 108 1.92 -5.47 -16.03
CA SER A 108 2.30 -5.99 -14.71
C SER A 108 2.24 -4.90 -13.65
N ILE A 109 2.14 -5.36 -12.42
CA ILE A 109 2.18 -4.50 -11.24
C ILE A 109 3.20 -5.09 -10.29
N SER A 110 4.06 -4.25 -9.71
CA SER A 110 5.06 -4.71 -8.76
C SER A 110 4.98 -3.91 -7.48
N LEU A 111 5.58 -4.47 -6.43
CA LEU A 111 5.68 -3.79 -5.15
C LEU A 111 6.86 -4.35 -4.37
N ASN A 112 7.28 -3.60 -3.36
CA ASN A 112 8.31 -4.06 -2.44
C ASN A 112 7.67 -4.31 -1.09
N VAL A 113 8.15 -5.33 -0.40
CA VAL A 113 7.70 -5.58 0.97
C VAL A 113 8.90 -6.02 1.80
N PHE A 114 9.05 -5.45 2.99
CA PHE A 114 10.13 -5.85 3.89
C PHE A 114 9.96 -7.30 4.31
N GLU A 115 11.09 -8.00 4.41
CA GLU A 115 11.06 -9.41 4.78
C GLU A 115 10.36 -9.63 6.12
N ALA A 116 10.53 -8.71 7.06
CA ALA A 116 9.93 -8.85 8.38
C ALA A 116 8.41 -8.68 8.34
N ASN A 117 7.86 -8.10 7.28
CA ASN A 117 6.43 -7.85 7.20
C ASN A 117 5.71 -9.05 6.59
N GLN A 118 5.62 -10.12 7.37
CA GLN A 118 5.07 -11.36 6.88
C GLN A 118 3.58 -11.24 6.56
N ARG A 119 2.88 -10.42 7.33
CA ARG A 119 1.44 -10.24 7.09
C ARG A 119 1.19 -9.65 5.69
N ALA A 120 1.97 -8.65 5.31
CA ALA A 120 1.81 -8.06 3.99
C ALA A 120 2.22 -9.04 2.90
N GLN A 121 3.29 -9.80 3.11
CA GLN A 121 3.69 -10.79 2.11
C GLN A 121 2.57 -11.81 1.88
N ASN A 122 1.96 -12.27 2.96
CA ASN A 122 0.87 -13.23 2.84
C ASN A 122 -0.29 -12.65 2.06
N LEU A 123 -0.64 -11.41 2.34
CA LEU A 123 -1.72 -10.74 1.63
C LEU A 123 -1.44 -10.67 0.13
N TYR A 124 -0.25 -10.22 -0.22
CA TYR A 124 0.07 -10.06 -1.63
C TYR A 124 0.13 -11.40 -2.35
N GLN A 125 0.72 -12.41 -1.73
CA GLN A 125 0.80 -13.71 -2.36
C GLN A 125 -0.57 -14.35 -2.50
N LYS A 126 -1.43 -14.14 -1.54
CA LYS A 126 -2.81 -14.62 -1.64
C LYS A 126 -3.53 -13.99 -2.83
N GLU A 127 -3.20 -12.74 -3.15
CA GLU A 127 -3.83 -12.05 -4.26
C GLU A 127 -3.10 -12.27 -5.59
N GLY A 128 -2.16 -13.21 -5.62
CA GLY A 128 -1.56 -13.64 -6.86
C GLY A 128 -0.18 -13.08 -7.16
N PHE A 129 0.33 -12.21 -6.32
CA PHE A 129 1.69 -11.69 -6.50
C PHE A 129 2.71 -12.76 -6.19
N GLU A 130 3.79 -12.78 -6.95
CA GLU A 130 4.87 -13.75 -6.74
C GLU A 130 6.16 -13.01 -6.46
N ILE A 131 7.00 -13.58 -5.58
CA ILE A 131 8.30 -13.02 -5.30
C ILE A 131 9.19 -13.23 -6.52
N VAL A 132 9.71 -12.14 -7.08
CA VAL A 132 10.61 -12.23 -8.23
C VAL A 132 12.05 -11.91 -7.88
N GLN A 133 12.27 -11.29 -6.73
CA GLN A 133 13.63 -10.95 -6.32
C GLN A 133 13.66 -10.68 -4.83
N MET A 134 14.73 -11.08 -4.17
CA MET A 134 14.98 -10.73 -2.77
C MET A 134 16.22 -9.85 -2.73
N VAL A 135 16.10 -8.71 -2.06
CA VAL A 135 17.15 -7.70 -2.07
C VAL A 135 17.73 -7.55 -0.67
N GLU A 136 19.07 -7.65 -0.60
CA GLU A 136 19.81 -7.45 0.64
C GLU A 136 20.21 -5.99 0.73
N ALA A 137 19.37 -5.21 1.39
CA ALA A 137 19.65 -3.78 1.57
C ALA A 137 20.47 -3.58 2.85
N PRO A 138 21.21 -2.48 2.94
CA PRO A 138 22.04 -2.26 4.13
C PRO A 138 21.24 -2.21 5.43
N VAL A 139 20.03 -1.67 5.38
CA VAL A 139 19.23 -1.50 6.58
C VAL A 139 18.32 -2.68 6.82
N ARG A 140 17.63 -3.14 5.79
CA ARG A 140 16.75 -4.30 5.96
C ARG A 140 16.49 -4.95 4.61
N LYS A 141 16.26 -6.26 4.70
CA LYS A 141 15.97 -7.04 3.51
C LYS A 141 14.54 -6.81 3.04
N TYR A 142 14.34 -6.89 1.74
CA TYR A 142 13.00 -6.84 1.20
C TYR A 142 12.86 -7.70 -0.03
N SER A 143 11.63 -8.00 -0.36
CA SER A 143 11.30 -8.76 -1.56
C SER A 143 10.59 -7.87 -2.55
N ILE A 144 10.83 -8.13 -3.83
CA ILE A 144 10.06 -7.51 -4.91
C ILE A 144 9.05 -8.55 -5.37
N LEU A 145 7.79 -8.19 -5.36
CA LEU A 145 6.72 -9.07 -5.80
C LEU A 145 6.08 -8.49 -7.06
N LYS A 146 5.57 -9.39 -7.93
CA LYS A 146 5.04 -8.95 -9.21
C LYS A 146 3.81 -9.77 -9.55
N LEU A 147 2.88 -9.09 -10.19
CA LEU A 147 1.66 -9.73 -10.67
C LEU A 147 1.54 -9.46 -12.16
N UNK A 148 1.52 -10.29 -12.87
CA UNK A 148 1.46 -10.13 -14.24
C UNK A 148 0.06 -10.21 -14.54
N ILE A 149 -0.25 -9.80 -15.64
CA ILE A 149 -1.61 -9.76 -16.13
C ILE A 149 -2.12 -11.14 -16.58
#